data_e8d050dd5b362223647fbba1c06ebb84
#
_entry.id   e8d050dd5b362223647fbba1c06ebb84
#
_cell.length_a   1.000
_cell.length_b   1.000
_cell.length_c   1.000
_cell.angle_alpha   90.00
_cell.angle_beta   90.00
_cell.angle_gamma   90.00
#
_symmetry.space_group_name_H-M   'P 1'
#
loop_
_entity.id
_entity.type
_entity.pdbx_description
1 polymer ?
#
loop_
_entity_poly.entity_id
_entity_poly.type
_entity_poly.pdbx_seq_one_letter_code
_entity_poly.pdbx_strand_id
1 'polypeptide(L)'
;MCLINLILCGECNMKEFKLKSFDNTEIYCRLWDDVENSKGVIQLVHGMSEYAGRYDEFARYLNSRGYIVFGDDHRAHGLTETDQNRGKHPGNIFKKTLNDELFFREWLKSQYDLPVFLMGHSYGSFLSQAFAQEGTDVKAIALIGSGHMRSLFTFGKIVVAPIFLVARNWRPRIVNWVSDNFQKFKGDEGKLQWANSVRARREDVLADPLAHQNMSVGFDYYMMKETSKLYTKKAQAKLNPATAIGIFSGDADSVGQMGKGVKKLDKMYRQNGINTELHLYPGARYEVFYDWCGEQMQKDVADFFDKFIIYEQTSIDDLCK
;
A
#
# COMPACT_ATOMS: atom_id res chain seq x y z
N MET A 1 7.86 12.05 -26.55
CA MET A 1 8.28 10.64 -26.79
C MET A 1 9.30 10.28 -25.72
N CYS A 2 8.84 9.69 -24.60
CA CYS A 2 9.75 9.27 -23.52
C CYS A 2 10.37 7.93 -23.93
N LEU A 3 11.70 7.87 -24.06
CA LEU A 3 12.45 6.63 -24.27
C LEU A 3 12.35 5.79 -22.97
N ILE A 4 11.54 4.74 -23.01
CA ILE A 4 11.48 3.72 -21.96
C ILE A 4 12.59 2.72 -22.26
N ASN A 5 13.63 2.67 -21.42
CA ASN A 5 14.59 1.57 -21.45
C ASN A 5 13.96 0.35 -20.77
N LEU A 6 13.37 -0.54 -21.57
CA LEU A 6 12.84 -1.82 -21.10
C LEU A 6 13.99 -2.80 -20.87
N ILE A 7 14.10 -3.30 -19.66
CA ILE A 7 14.94 -4.46 -19.32
C ILE A 7 14.02 -5.68 -19.31
N LEU A 8 14.08 -6.50 -20.37
CA LEU A 8 13.37 -7.78 -20.41
C LEU A 8 14.22 -8.81 -19.66
N CYS A 9 13.74 -9.24 -18.50
CA CYS A 9 14.29 -10.40 -17.80
C CYS A 9 13.64 -11.66 -18.37
N GLY A 10 14.43 -12.60 -18.94
CA GLY A 10 13.93 -13.85 -19.51
C GLY A 10 13.17 -14.69 -18.47
N GLU A 11 11.99 -15.20 -18.84
CA GLU A 11 11.02 -15.98 -18.05
C GLU A 11 10.14 -15.22 -17.05
N CYS A 12 10.31 -13.91 -16.85
CA CYS A 12 9.41 -13.10 -16.03
C CYS A 12 8.60 -12.15 -16.91
N ASN A 13 7.28 -12.34 -16.97
CA ASN A 13 6.35 -11.46 -17.70
C ASN A 13 6.15 -10.09 -17.00
N MET A 14 7.12 -9.63 -16.22
CA MET A 14 7.14 -8.33 -15.54
C MET A 14 8.11 -7.38 -16.24
N LYS A 15 7.64 -6.19 -16.56
CA LYS A 15 8.46 -5.11 -17.13
C LYS A 15 8.96 -4.20 -16.02
N GLU A 16 10.23 -3.84 -16.07
CA GLU A 16 10.87 -2.89 -15.15
C GLU A 16 11.37 -1.68 -15.92
N PHE A 17 11.11 -0.50 -15.42
CA PHE A 17 11.47 0.76 -16.07
C PHE A 17 11.46 1.93 -15.08
N LYS A 18 11.93 3.10 -15.54
CA LYS A 18 11.85 4.33 -14.77
C LYS A 18 10.88 5.30 -15.42
N LEU A 19 10.01 5.92 -14.59
CA LEU A 19 9.15 7.02 -14.97
C LEU A 19 9.61 8.31 -14.28
N LYS A 20 9.57 9.42 -15.01
CA LYS A 20 9.70 10.76 -14.43
C LYS A 20 8.35 11.17 -13.87
N SER A 21 8.28 11.32 -12.56
CA SER A 21 7.07 11.75 -11.86
C SER A 21 6.81 13.26 -12.03
N PHE A 22 5.80 13.77 -11.34
CA PHE A 22 5.28 15.15 -11.43
C PHE A 22 6.35 16.26 -11.25
N ASP A 23 7.45 15.99 -10.57
CA ASP A 23 8.57 16.91 -10.31
C ASP A 23 9.87 16.50 -11.03
N ASN A 24 9.77 15.68 -12.07
CA ASN A 24 10.88 15.10 -12.84
C ASN A 24 11.80 14.15 -12.06
N THR A 25 11.44 13.74 -10.84
CA THR A 25 12.17 12.68 -10.14
C THR A 25 11.95 11.36 -10.87
N GLU A 26 13.02 10.63 -11.13
CA GLU A 26 12.94 9.29 -11.70
C GLU A 26 12.53 8.29 -10.60
N ILE A 27 11.41 7.60 -10.83
CA ILE A 27 10.86 6.56 -9.96
C ILE A 27 10.98 5.23 -10.67
N TYR A 28 11.47 4.21 -9.98
CA TYR A 28 11.54 2.85 -10.49
C TYR A 28 10.17 2.19 -10.41
N CYS A 29 9.73 1.62 -11.54
CA CYS A 29 8.38 1.08 -11.68
C CYS A 29 8.42 -0.36 -12.18
N ARG A 30 7.41 -1.13 -11.81
CA ARG A 30 7.14 -2.48 -12.30
C ARG A 30 5.74 -2.56 -12.86
N LEU A 31 5.61 -3.33 -13.95
CA LEU A 31 4.35 -3.52 -14.65
C LEU A 31 4.19 -5.00 -15.00
N TRP A 32 3.15 -5.60 -14.46
CA TRP A 32 2.68 -6.95 -14.76
C TRP A 32 1.47 -6.83 -15.70
N ASP A 33 1.71 -6.83 -17.00
CA ASP A 33 0.70 -6.58 -18.04
C ASP A 33 0.55 -7.72 -19.07
N ASP A 34 1.10 -8.88 -18.78
CA ASP A 34 0.88 -10.09 -19.58
C ASP A 34 -0.48 -10.71 -19.22
N VAL A 35 -1.54 -10.07 -19.67
CA VAL A 35 -2.93 -10.41 -19.35
C VAL A 35 -3.74 -10.41 -20.63
N GLU A 36 -4.24 -11.57 -21.03
CA GLU A 36 -5.23 -11.67 -22.09
C GLU A 36 -6.60 -11.16 -21.60
N ASN A 37 -7.26 -10.32 -22.41
CA ASN A 37 -8.58 -9.76 -22.09
C ASN A 37 -8.63 -9.05 -20.72
N SER A 38 -7.70 -8.14 -20.51
CA SER A 38 -7.61 -7.37 -19.28
C SER A 38 -8.90 -6.58 -19.01
N LYS A 39 -9.41 -6.64 -17.76
CA LYS A 39 -10.66 -6.02 -17.32
C LYS A 39 -10.49 -4.82 -16.41
N GLY A 40 -9.26 -4.56 -15.98
CA GLY A 40 -8.94 -3.42 -15.11
C GLY A 40 -7.46 -3.35 -14.80
N VAL A 41 -7.04 -2.23 -14.25
CA VAL A 41 -5.68 -1.96 -13.81
C VAL A 41 -5.66 -1.77 -12.30
N ILE A 42 -4.77 -2.44 -11.60
CA ILE A 42 -4.56 -2.26 -10.15
C ILE A 42 -3.25 -1.50 -9.95
N GLN A 43 -3.35 -0.31 -9.38
CA GLN A 43 -2.20 0.44 -8.88
C GLN A 43 -1.86 -0.06 -7.48
N LEU A 44 -0.69 -0.69 -7.35
CA LEU A 44 -0.16 -1.23 -6.11
C LEU A 44 0.69 -0.17 -5.39
N VAL A 45 0.34 0.13 -4.15
CA VAL A 45 1.02 1.09 -3.27
C VAL A 45 1.62 0.32 -2.09
N HIS A 46 2.93 0.07 -2.13
CA HIS A 46 3.62 -0.78 -1.16
C HIS A 46 3.80 -0.14 0.22
N GLY A 47 4.21 -0.93 1.21
CA GLY A 47 4.41 -0.50 2.59
C GLY A 47 5.76 0.19 2.84
N MET A 48 5.94 0.64 4.07
CA MET A 48 7.19 1.21 4.54
C MET A 48 8.28 0.14 4.62
N SER A 49 9.49 0.48 4.18
CA SER A 49 10.67 -0.40 4.30
C SER A 49 10.59 -1.68 3.45
N GLU A 50 9.86 -1.59 2.35
CA GLU A 50 9.72 -2.62 1.34
C GLU A 50 9.69 -2.00 -0.07
N TYR A 51 9.30 -2.73 -1.10
CA TYR A 51 9.24 -2.29 -2.49
C TYR A 51 8.24 -3.12 -3.30
N ALA A 52 7.84 -2.63 -4.48
CA ALA A 52 6.80 -3.26 -5.28
C ALA A 52 7.12 -4.70 -5.72
N GLY A 53 8.41 -5.04 -5.91
CA GLY A 53 8.81 -6.38 -6.34
C GLY A 53 8.47 -7.50 -5.34
N ARG A 54 8.27 -7.18 -4.06
CA ARG A 54 7.82 -8.16 -3.06
C ARG A 54 6.40 -8.68 -3.29
N TYR A 55 5.65 -8.01 -4.16
CA TYR A 55 4.26 -8.38 -4.48
C TYR A 55 4.16 -9.22 -5.77
N ASP A 56 5.27 -9.69 -6.34
CA ASP A 56 5.27 -10.43 -7.61
C ASP A 56 4.30 -11.63 -7.62
N GLU A 57 4.30 -12.45 -6.57
CA GLU A 57 3.38 -13.59 -6.42
C GLU A 57 1.91 -13.13 -6.44
N PHE A 58 1.58 -12.07 -5.71
CA PHE A 58 0.23 -11.52 -5.66
C PHE A 58 -0.14 -10.84 -6.98
N ALA A 59 0.76 -10.10 -7.59
CA ALA A 59 0.52 -9.47 -8.89
C ALA A 59 0.23 -10.50 -9.99
N ARG A 60 0.98 -11.62 -10.03
CA ARG A 60 0.72 -12.73 -10.95
C ARG A 60 -0.62 -13.40 -10.69
N TYR A 61 -1.01 -13.57 -9.45
CA TYR A 61 -2.35 -14.04 -9.13
C TYR A 61 -3.41 -13.08 -9.68
N LEU A 62 -3.26 -11.77 -9.50
CA LEU A 62 -4.17 -10.78 -10.06
C LEU A 62 -4.16 -10.77 -11.60
N ASN A 63 -3.01 -11.01 -12.25
CA ASN A 63 -2.95 -11.23 -13.70
C ASN A 63 -3.82 -12.43 -14.11
N SER A 64 -3.74 -13.56 -13.40
CA SER A 64 -4.58 -14.75 -13.68
C SER A 64 -6.08 -14.46 -13.51
N ARG A 65 -6.43 -13.39 -12.77
CA ARG A 65 -7.79 -12.90 -12.59
C ARG A 65 -8.19 -11.82 -13.61
N GLY A 66 -7.32 -11.50 -14.57
CA GLY A 66 -7.58 -10.53 -15.64
C GLY A 66 -7.25 -9.07 -15.26
N TYR A 67 -6.42 -8.81 -14.26
CA TYR A 67 -5.97 -7.47 -13.91
C TYR A 67 -4.53 -7.22 -14.34
N ILE A 68 -4.28 -6.09 -14.98
CA ILE A 68 -2.94 -5.53 -15.10
C ILE A 68 -2.55 -4.97 -13.73
N VAL A 69 -1.30 -5.16 -13.30
CA VAL A 69 -0.81 -4.59 -12.04
C VAL A 69 0.37 -3.67 -12.31
N PHE A 70 0.34 -2.48 -11.74
CA PHE A 70 1.44 -1.51 -11.77
C PHE A 70 1.83 -1.19 -10.33
N GLY A 71 3.13 -1.11 -10.05
CA GLY A 71 3.66 -0.65 -8.77
C GLY A 71 4.99 0.08 -8.96
N ASP A 72 5.21 1.12 -8.18
CA ASP A 72 6.49 1.82 -8.11
C ASP A 72 7.27 1.41 -6.85
N ASP A 73 8.56 1.61 -6.85
CA ASP A 73 9.35 1.68 -5.63
C ASP A 73 9.31 3.13 -5.14
N HIS A 74 8.55 3.40 -4.08
CA HIS A 74 8.36 4.76 -3.58
C HIS A 74 9.66 5.51 -3.33
N ARG A 75 9.63 6.85 -3.32
CA ARG A 75 10.76 7.66 -2.86
C ARG A 75 11.28 7.15 -1.52
N ALA A 76 12.56 7.13 -1.33
CA ALA A 76 13.28 6.56 -0.19
C ALA A 76 13.22 5.03 -0.08
N HIS A 77 12.73 4.31 -1.10
CA HIS A 77 12.60 2.85 -1.10
C HIS A 77 13.21 2.20 -2.36
N GLY A 78 13.40 0.89 -2.27
CA GLY A 78 13.71 -0.02 -3.37
C GLY A 78 14.81 0.47 -4.29
N LEU A 79 14.59 0.33 -5.60
CA LEU A 79 15.55 0.73 -6.66
C LEU A 79 15.36 2.19 -7.12
N THR A 80 14.38 2.91 -6.58
CA THR A 80 14.27 4.36 -6.76
C THR A 80 15.43 5.09 -6.07
N GLU A 81 15.96 4.52 -4.99
CA GLU A 81 17.03 5.13 -4.21
C GLU A 81 18.29 4.27 -4.15
N THR A 82 19.42 4.94 -3.94
CA THR A 82 20.68 4.27 -3.62
C THR A 82 20.67 3.74 -2.19
N ASP A 83 21.54 2.77 -1.88
CA ASP A 83 21.68 2.19 -0.53
C ASP A 83 21.90 3.24 0.57
N GLN A 84 22.63 4.31 0.23
CA GLN A 84 22.94 5.40 1.16
C GLN A 84 21.71 6.27 1.47
N ASN A 85 20.81 6.42 0.51
CA ASN A 85 19.65 7.31 0.57
C ASN A 85 18.35 6.60 0.95
N ARG A 86 18.26 5.26 0.82
CA ARG A 86 17.07 4.53 1.27
C ARG A 86 16.71 4.90 2.69
N GLY A 87 15.44 5.09 2.95
CA GLY A 87 14.90 5.53 4.24
C GLY A 87 15.07 7.02 4.54
N LYS A 88 15.64 7.84 3.63
CA LYS A 88 15.85 9.28 3.83
C LYS A 88 15.14 10.09 2.74
N HIS A 89 14.62 11.25 3.13
CA HIS A 89 14.13 12.23 2.18
C HIS A 89 14.22 13.66 2.78
N PRO A 90 14.62 14.67 2.00
CA PRO A 90 14.86 16.02 2.53
C PRO A 90 13.58 16.79 2.88
N GLY A 91 12.42 16.36 2.42
CA GLY A 91 11.14 17.06 2.58
C GLY A 91 10.02 16.18 3.15
N ASN A 92 8.79 16.64 2.96
CA ASN A 92 7.60 15.87 3.34
C ASN A 92 7.40 14.70 2.40
N ILE A 93 8.01 13.57 2.75
CA ILE A 93 8.00 12.34 1.95
C ILE A 93 6.56 11.85 1.70
N PHE A 94 5.68 11.86 2.69
CA PHE A 94 4.31 11.41 2.55
C PHE A 94 3.56 12.16 1.44
N LYS A 95 3.68 13.49 1.42
CA LYS A 95 3.03 14.29 0.36
C LYS A 95 3.68 14.09 -1.01
N LYS A 96 4.98 13.90 -1.05
CA LYS A 96 5.69 13.65 -2.31
C LYS A 96 5.28 12.33 -2.90
N THR A 97 5.25 11.26 -2.11
CA THR A 97 4.78 9.94 -2.56
C THR A 97 3.30 9.98 -2.95
N LEU A 98 2.44 10.65 -2.18
CA LEU A 98 1.03 10.81 -2.57
C LEU A 98 0.88 11.49 -3.95
N ASN A 99 1.69 12.51 -4.24
CA ASN A 99 1.66 13.17 -5.54
C ASN A 99 2.20 12.27 -6.66
N ASP A 100 3.15 11.38 -6.36
CA ASP A 100 3.60 10.35 -7.31
C ASP A 100 2.45 9.38 -7.62
N GLU A 101 1.74 8.91 -6.61
CA GLU A 101 0.59 8.01 -6.80
C GLU A 101 -0.52 8.64 -7.64
N LEU A 102 -0.82 9.92 -7.42
CA LEU A 102 -1.78 10.67 -8.23
C LEU A 102 -1.29 10.83 -9.68
N PHE A 103 -0.01 11.08 -9.88
CA PHE A 103 0.60 11.15 -11.20
C PHE A 103 0.55 9.79 -11.91
N PHE A 104 0.90 8.70 -11.23
CA PHE A 104 0.86 7.36 -11.83
C PHE A 104 -0.55 6.93 -12.20
N ARG A 105 -1.54 7.28 -11.42
CA ARG A 105 -2.93 7.04 -11.77
C ARG A 105 -3.32 7.71 -13.09
N GLU A 106 -2.96 8.99 -13.29
CA GLU A 106 -3.22 9.70 -14.55
C GLU A 106 -2.42 9.07 -15.70
N TRP A 107 -1.18 8.67 -15.45
CA TRP A 107 -0.38 7.95 -16.44
C TRP A 107 -1.05 6.63 -16.83
N LEU A 108 -1.49 5.81 -15.88
CA LEU A 108 -2.17 4.54 -16.15
C LEU A 108 -3.44 4.74 -16.99
N LYS A 109 -4.23 5.75 -16.70
CA LYS A 109 -5.41 6.12 -17.51
C LYS A 109 -5.05 6.52 -18.94
N SER A 110 -3.88 7.10 -19.15
CA SER A 110 -3.39 7.44 -20.49
C SER A 110 -2.88 6.23 -21.28
N GLN A 111 -2.50 5.14 -20.58
CA GLN A 111 -2.01 3.91 -21.22
C GLN A 111 -3.13 2.89 -21.47
N TYR A 112 -4.16 2.86 -20.64
CA TYR A 112 -5.20 1.84 -20.65
C TYR A 112 -6.59 2.49 -20.59
N ASP A 113 -7.47 2.11 -21.52
CA ASP A 113 -8.90 2.45 -21.47
C ASP A 113 -9.64 1.42 -20.60
N LEU A 114 -9.25 1.37 -19.33
CA LEU A 114 -9.73 0.41 -18.35
C LEU A 114 -9.95 1.09 -16.99
N PRO A 115 -10.87 0.60 -16.16
CA PRO A 115 -11.02 1.10 -14.79
C PRO A 115 -9.73 0.88 -14.00
N VAL A 116 -9.33 1.91 -13.25
CA VAL A 116 -8.17 1.87 -12.35
C VAL A 116 -8.64 1.68 -10.92
N PHE A 117 -8.08 0.68 -10.25
CA PHE A 117 -8.26 0.37 -8.84
C PHE A 117 -6.99 0.67 -8.06
N LEU A 118 -7.09 0.86 -6.76
CA LEU A 118 -5.94 1.10 -5.89
C LEU A 118 -5.85 -0.01 -4.84
N MET A 119 -4.65 -0.54 -4.62
CA MET A 119 -4.37 -1.55 -3.59
C MET A 119 -3.17 -1.10 -2.76
N GLY A 120 -3.40 -0.75 -1.50
CA GLY A 120 -2.34 -0.26 -0.61
C GLY A 120 -2.14 -1.11 0.62
N HIS A 121 -0.86 -1.42 0.92
CA HIS A 121 -0.46 -2.15 2.12
C HIS A 121 0.25 -1.22 3.11
N SER A 122 -0.07 -1.30 4.40
CA SER A 122 0.65 -0.60 5.47
C SER A 122 0.75 0.91 5.24
N TYR A 123 1.98 1.44 5.10
CA TYR A 123 2.23 2.83 4.70
C TYR A 123 1.50 3.17 3.40
N GLY A 124 1.53 2.27 2.42
CA GLY A 124 0.75 2.38 1.18
C GLY A 124 -0.75 2.44 1.44
N SER A 125 -1.27 1.76 2.46
CA SER A 125 -2.69 1.87 2.83
C SER A 125 -3.03 3.26 3.40
N PHE A 126 -2.11 3.92 4.11
CA PHE A 126 -2.31 5.30 4.56
C PHE A 126 -2.21 6.30 3.41
N LEU A 127 -1.33 6.06 2.43
CA LEU A 127 -1.28 6.82 1.18
C LEU A 127 -2.60 6.64 0.40
N SER A 128 -3.12 5.42 0.31
CA SER A 128 -4.39 5.11 -0.36
C SER A 128 -5.59 5.78 0.34
N GLN A 129 -5.58 5.87 1.67
CA GLN A 129 -6.57 6.65 2.42
C GLN A 129 -6.48 8.15 2.11
N ALA A 130 -5.24 8.70 1.98
CA ALA A 130 -5.02 10.09 1.58
C ALA A 130 -5.46 10.32 0.13
N PHE A 131 -5.14 9.40 -0.76
CA PHE A 131 -5.53 9.41 -2.16
C PHE A 131 -7.06 9.48 -2.32
N ALA A 132 -7.82 8.70 -1.55
CA ALA A 132 -9.27 8.73 -1.54
C ALA A 132 -9.86 10.12 -1.15
N GLN A 133 -9.05 10.97 -0.50
CA GLN A 133 -9.44 12.34 -0.09
C GLN A 133 -9.02 13.42 -1.09
N GLU A 134 -8.42 13.05 -2.22
CA GLU A 134 -8.01 14.01 -3.26
C GLU A 134 -9.03 14.14 -4.42
N GLY A 135 -10.24 13.59 -4.26
CA GLY A 135 -11.33 13.74 -5.23
C GLY A 135 -11.15 12.94 -6.51
N THR A 136 -10.48 11.78 -6.40
CA THR A 136 -10.23 10.89 -7.54
C THR A 136 -11.50 10.12 -7.95
N ASP A 137 -11.51 9.62 -9.19
CA ASP A 137 -12.60 8.82 -9.77
C ASP A 137 -12.36 7.30 -9.67
N VAL A 138 -11.43 6.88 -8.79
CA VAL A 138 -11.15 5.45 -8.54
C VAL A 138 -12.40 4.78 -7.98
N LYS A 139 -12.82 3.68 -8.61
CA LYS A 139 -14.07 2.97 -8.26
C LYS A 139 -13.96 2.20 -6.96
N ALA A 140 -12.81 1.60 -6.69
CA ALA A 140 -12.58 0.83 -5.48
C ALA A 140 -11.12 0.89 -5.02
N ILE A 141 -10.95 0.83 -3.69
CA ILE A 141 -9.63 0.84 -3.01
C ILE A 141 -9.58 -0.31 -2.03
N ALA A 142 -8.56 -1.17 -2.13
CA ALA A 142 -8.26 -2.20 -1.15
C ALA A 142 -7.20 -1.68 -0.16
N LEU A 143 -7.53 -1.66 1.12
CA LEU A 143 -6.65 -1.30 2.24
C LEU A 143 -6.22 -2.56 2.98
N ILE A 144 -4.94 -2.90 2.92
CA ILE A 144 -4.35 -4.12 3.49
C ILE A 144 -3.46 -3.75 4.67
N GLY A 145 -3.54 -4.46 5.80
CA GLY A 145 -2.71 -4.18 6.98
C GLY A 145 -2.84 -2.73 7.47
N SER A 146 -4.06 -2.24 7.54
CA SER A 146 -4.40 -0.84 7.80
C SER A 146 -5.09 -0.66 9.15
N GLY A 147 -5.41 0.60 9.52
CA GLY A 147 -6.15 0.89 10.73
C GLY A 147 -6.40 2.38 10.96
N HIS A 148 -7.24 2.68 11.96
CA HIS A 148 -7.50 4.06 12.37
C HIS A 148 -6.43 4.55 13.36
N MET A 149 -5.37 5.20 12.85
CA MET A 149 -4.15 5.53 13.60
C MET A 149 -4.12 6.93 14.23
N ARG A 150 -5.23 7.69 14.24
CA ARG A 150 -5.25 9.11 14.65
C ARG A 150 -4.56 9.37 15.99
N SER A 151 -4.99 8.68 17.05
CA SER A 151 -4.49 8.97 18.40
C SER A 151 -3.02 8.59 18.53
N LEU A 152 -2.64 7.40 18.06
CA LEU A 152 -1.28 6.91 18.10
C LEU A 152 -0.32 7.82 17.34
N PHE A 153 -0.66 8.20 16.10
CA PHE A 153 0.20 9.05 15.28
C PHE A 153 0.18 10.52 15.71
N THR A 154 -0.91 11.01 16.31
CA THR A 154 -0.91 12.35 16.92
C THR A 154 0.04 12.40 18.10
N PHE A 155 0.07 11.39 18.96
CA PHE A 155 1.02 11.31 20.06
C PHE A 155 2.45 11.07 19.55
N GLY A 156 2.65 10.11 18.66
CA GLY A 156 3.96 9.75 18.13
C GLY A 156 4.68 10.94 17.47
N LYS A 157 3.98 11.73 16.64
CA LYS A 157 4.59 12.93 16.03
C LYS A 157 5.02 13.99 17.05
N ILE A 158 4.32 14.11 18.19
CA ILE A 158 4.70 15.06 19.27
C ILE A 158 5.99 14.59 19.93
N VAL A 159 6.11 13.28 20.20
CA VAL A 159 7.32 12.67 20.80
C VAL A 159 8.52 12.80 19.86
N VAL A 160 8.31 12.58 18.56
CA VAL A 160 9.39 12.60 17.55
C VAL A 160 9.78 14.02 17.13
N ALA A 161 8.90 15.02 17.29
CA ALA A 161 9.14 16.39 16.81
C ALA A 161 10.46 17.03 17.29
N PRO A 162 10.88 16.93 18.57
CA PRO A 162 12.15 17.49 18.99
C PRO A 162 13.36 16.87 18.27
N ILE A 163 13.33 15.56 18.08
CA ILE A 163 14.41 14.84 17.37
C ILE A 163 14.40 15.21 15.89
N PHE A 164 13.23 15.35 15.29
CA PHE A 164 13.06 15.78 13.90
C PHE A 164 13.70 17.15 13.64
N LEU A 165 13.60 18.10 14.57
CA LEU A 165 14.16 19.45 14.41
C LEU A 165 15.68 19.48 14.35
N VAL A 166 16.36 18.54 15.02
CA VAL A 166 17.83 18.52 15.14
C VAL A 166 18.49 17.40 14.35
N ALA A 167 17.78 16.30 14.09
CA ALA A 167 18.36 15.08 13.52
C ALA A 167 17.42 14.35 12.53
N ARG A 168 16.75 15.09 11.65
CA ARG A 168 15.74 14.51 10.74
C ARG A 168 16.22 13.37 9.85
N ASN A 169 17.51 13.36 9.48
CA ASN A 169 18.10 12.33 8.63
C ASN A 169 18.68 11.15 9.43
N TRP A 170 18.60 11.21 10.75
CA TRP A 170 19.07 10.14 11.60
C TRP A 170 18.18 8.90 11.43
N ARG A 171 18.82 7.74 11.31
CA ARG A 171 18.17 6.39 11.22
C ARG A 171 18.55 5.60 12.47
N PRO A 172 17.75 5.67 13.54
CA PRO A 172 18.08 5.01 14.80
C PRO A 172 17.90 3.49 14.69
N ARG A 173 19.00 2.75 14.81
CA ARG A 173 19.01 1.26 14.74
C ARG A 173 18.12 0.60 15.80
N ILE A 174 17.87 1.31 16.90
CA ILE A 174 16.96 0.83 17.96
C ILE A 174 15.54 0.59 17.43
N VAL A 175 15.10 1.33 16.41
CA VAL A 175 13.77 1.15 15.81
C VAL A 175 13.64 -0.22 15.18
N ASN A 176 14.67 -0.71 14.43
CA ASN A 176 14.64 -2.06 13.88
C ASN A 176 14.69 -3.11 14.98
N TRP A 177 15.49 -2.90 16.03
CA TRP A 177 15.54 -3.84 17.16
C TRP A 177 14.18 -3.92 17.86
N VAL A 178 13.48 -2.78 18.05
CA VAL A 178 12.12 -2.76 18.59
C VAL A 178 11.16 -3.46 17.61
N SER A 179 11.23 -3.16 16.33
CA SER A 179 10.42 -3.80 15.29
C SER A 179 10.63 -5.31 15.28
N ASP A 180 11.87 -5.78 15.28
CA ASP A 180 12.22 -7.21 15.30
C ASP A 180 11.58 -7.96 16.48
N ASN A 181 11.33 -7.27 17.59
CA ASN A 181 10.89 -7.86 18.84
C ASN A 181 9.57 -7.27 19.37
N PHE A 182 8.86 -6.49 18.56
CA PHE A 182 7.69 -5.70 18.96
C PHE A 182 6.60 -6.54 19.64
N GLN A 183 6.33 -7.73 19.11
CA GLN A 183 5.36 -8.65 19.67
C GLN A 183 5.84 -10.09 19.50
N LYS A 184 5.66 -10.89 20.56
CA LYS A 184 5.95 -12.31 20.57
C LYS A 184 4.65 -13.12 20.66
N PHE A 185 4.60 -14.22 19.93
CA PHE A 185 3.49 -15.15 19.97
C PHE A 185 3.92 -16.46 20.61
N LYS A 186 3.07 -17.03 21.48
CA LYS A 186 3.38 -18.28 22.17
C LYS A 186 3.55 -19.42 21.15
N GLY A 187 4.67 -20.12 21.26
CA GLY A 187 5.01 -21.24 20.37
C GLY A 187 5.60 -20.83 19.03
N ASP A 188 5.87 -19.53 18.83
CA ASP A 188 6.58 -19.03 17.65
C ASP A 188 8.00 -18.57 18.01
N GLU A 189 8.91 -18.62 17.06
CA GLU A 189 10.33 -18.29 17.23
C GLU A 189 10.81 -17.29 16.17
N GLY A 190 11.95 -16.65 16.43
CA GLY A 190 12.60 -15.72 15.51
C GLY A 190 12.10 -14.27 15.64
N LYS A 191 12.51 -13.45 14.68
CA LYS A 191 12.20 -12.02 14.59
C LYS A 191 10.93 -11.78 13.79
N LEU A 192 10.42 -10.54 13.84
CA LEU A 192 9.25 -10.06 13.07
C LEU A 192 8.00 -10.93 13.23
N GLN A 193 7.80 -11.56 14.39
CA GLN A 193 6.64 -12.42 14.61
C GLN A 193 5.32 -11.67 14.40
N TRP A 194 5.29 -10.37 14.71
CA TRP A 194 4.11 -9.52 14.51
C TRP A 194 3.73 -9.36 13.03
N ALA A 195 4.71 -9.48 12.12
CA ALA A 195 4.49 -9.25 10.69
C ALA A 195 3.80 -10.43 10.02
N ASN A 196 4.26 -11.65 10.27
CA ASN A 196 3.74 -12.85 9.60
C ASN A 196 3.82 -14.08 10.51
N SER A 197 2.85 -15.00 10.43
CA SER A 197 2.89 -16.26 11.18
C SER A 197 3.82 -17.29 10.51
N VAL A 198 4.03 -17.19 9.21
CA VAL A 198 4.89 -18.07 8.43
C VAL A 198 6.35 -17.63 8.57
N ARG A 199 7.15 -18.43 9.29
CA ARG A 199 8.54 -18.10 9.63
C ARG A 199 9.41 -17.87 8.37
N ALA A 200 9.28 -18.70 7.34
CA ALA A 200 10.04 -18.55 6.10
C ALA A 200 9.86 -17.18 5.46
N ARG A 201 8.62 -16.67 5.41
CA ARG A 201 8.33 -15.33 4.87
C ARG A 201 9.03 -14.21 5.65
N ARG A 202 9.16 -14.36 6.99
CA ARG A 202 9.91 -13.40 7.82
C ARG A 202 11.41 -13.47 7.56
N GLU A 203 11.94 -14.66 7.36
CA GLU A 203 13.35 -14.89 7.03
C GLU A 203 13.69 -14.30 5.65
N ASP A 204 12.80 -14.45 4.66
CA ASP A 204 12.94 -13.81 3.34
C ASP A 204 13.05 -12.27 3.47
N VAL A 205 12.17 -11.64 4.28
CA VAL A 205 12.22 -10.19 4.54
C VAL A 205 13.54 -9.76 5.17
N LEU A 206 14.05 -10.53 6.13
CA LEU A 206 15.30 -10.22 6.82
C LEU A 206 16.53 -10.42 5.93
N ALA A 207 16.44 -11.31 4.95
CA ALA A 207 17.52 -11.57 3.99
C ALA A 207 17.53 -10.61 2.79
N ASP A 208 16.40 -9.95 2.52
CA ASP A 208 16.25 -9.05 1.36
C ASP A 208 16.96 -7.70 1.59
N PRO A 209 17.97 -7.36 0.77
CA PRO A 209 18.73 -6.12 0.92
C PRO A 209 17.90 -4.86 0.63
N LEU A 210 16.76 -4.97 -0.04
CA LEU A 210 15.85 -3.86 -0.37
C LEU A 210 14.71 -3.71 0.64
N ALA A 211 14.53 -4.68 1.55
CA ALA A 211 13.50 -4.66 2.59
C ALA A 211 14.08 -4.41 3.99
N HIS A 212 13.21 -4.20 4.97
CA HIS A 212 13.57 -4.05 6.39
C HIS A 212 14.59 -2.94 6.67
N GLN A 213 14.53 -1.84 5.90
CA GLN A 213 15.40 -0.68 6.03
C GLN A 213 15.04 0.17 7.25
N ASN A 214 16.06 0.76 7.91
CA ASN A 214 15.82 1.80 8.91
C ASN A 214 15.37 3.09 8.25
N MET A 215 14.15 3.51 8.54
CA MET A 215 13.65 4.80 8.11
C MET A 215 14.22 5.93 8.96
N SER A 216 14.32 7.13 8.37
CA SER A 216 14.78 8.30 9.09
C SER A 216 13.69 8.88 10.00
N VAL A 217 14.10 9.55 11.05
CA VAL A 217 13.21 10.33 11.93
C VAL A 217 12.31 11.28 11.12
N GLY A 218 12.84 11.86 10.03
CA GLY A 218 12.07 12.70 9.12
C GLY A 218 10.95 11.96 8.40
N PHE A 219 11.22 10.72 7.96
CA PHE A 219 10.22 9.86 7.35
C PHE A 219 9.09 9.58 8.34
N ASP A 220 9.42 9.05 9.51
CA ASP A 220 8.45 8.69 10.56
C ASP A 220 7.62 9.90 11.01
N TYR A 221 8.26 11.05 11.20
CA TYR A 221 7.57 12.28 11.57
C TYR A 221 6.52 12.69 10.53
N TYR A 222 6.88 12.71 9.24
CA TYR A 222 5.94 13.11 8.19
C TYR A 222 4.85 12.08 7.96
N MET A 223 5.17 10.79 8.02
CA MET A 223 4.16 9.73 7.99
C MET A 223 3.12 9.93 9.09
N MET A 224 3.55 10.03 10.35
CA MET A 224 2.64 10.26 11.48
C MET A 224 1.86 11.56 11.37
N LYS A 225 2.53 12.64 10.96
CA LYS A 225 1.93 13.96 10.81
C LYS A 225 0.83 14.00 9.77
N GLU A 226 1.05 13.45 8.60
CA GLU A 226 0.08 13.51 7.52
C GLU A 226 -1.03 12.47 7.74
N THR A 227 -0.71 11.24 8.12
CA THR A 227 -1.72 10.20 8.41
C THR A 227 -2.66 10.63 9.55
N SER A 228 -2.17 11.31 10.60
CA SER A 228 -3.04 11.77 11.69
C SER A 228 -4.13 12.75 11.25
N LYS A 229 -3.97 13.42 10.09
CA LYS A 229 -4.95 14.36 9.53
C LYS A 229 -6.08 13.67 8.78
N LEU A 230 -5.88 12.47 8.26
CA LEU A 230 -6.84 11.73 7.44
C LEU A 230 -8.18 11.50 8.16
N TYR A 231 -8.15 11.46 9.48
CA TYR A 231 -9.30 11.15 10.33
C TYR A 231 -10.01 12.42 10.88
N THR A 232 -9.70 13.60 10.33
CA THR A 232 -10.42 14.84 10.69
C THR A 232 -11.71 14.97 9.90
N LYS A 233 -12.72 15.65 10.46
CA LYS A 233 -14.00 15.91 9.74
C LYS A 233 -13.76 16.58 8.38
N LYS A 234 -12.81 17.53 8.32
CA LYS A 234 -12.44 18.23 7.07
C LYS A 234 -11.89 17.27 6.01
N ALA A 235 -11.05 16.32 6.40
CA ALA A 235 -10.49 15.33 5.48
C ALA A 235 -11.56 14.31 5.04
N GLN A 236 -12.39 13.85 5.96
CA GLN A 236 -13.48 12.91 5.66
C GLN A 236 -14.53 13.50 4.71
N ALA A 237 -14.79 14.81 4.79
CA ALA A 237 -15.72 15.50 3.88
C ALA A 237 -15.26 15.55 2.42
N LYS A 238 -14.01 15.17 2.13
CA LYS A 238 -13.46 15.08 0.77
C LYS A 238 -13.64 13.68 0.12
N LEU A 239 -14.09 12.71 0.89
CA LEU A 239 -14.30 11.36 0.36
C LEU A 239 -15.38 11.35 -0.72
N ASN A 240 -15.12 10.61 -1.79
CA ASN A 240 -16.11 10.40 -2.84
C ASN A 240 -17.00 9.18 -2.47
N PRO A 241 -18.32 9.36 -2.26
CA PRO A 241 -19.21 8.24 -1.93
C PRO A 241 -19.30 7.17 -3.02
N ALA A 242 -18.91 7.49 -4.26
CA ALA A 242 -18.88 6.54 -5.37
C ALA A 242 -17.65 5.60 -5.31
N THR A 243 -16.65 5.89 -4.46
CA THR A 243 -15.49 5.01 -4.25
C THR A 243 -15.77 4.01 -3.14
N ALA A 244 -15.76 2.73 -3.44
CA ALA A 244 -15.87 1.68 -2.43
C ALA A 244 -14.51 1.39 -1.76
N ILE A 245 -14.53 0.97 -0.50
CA ILE A 245 -13.32 0.63 0.27
C ILE A 245 -13.42 -0.79 0.83
N GLY A 246 -12.55 -1.68 0.34
CA GLY A 246 -12.29 -3.00 0.95
C GLY A 246 -11.21 -2.88 2.01
N ILE A 247 -11.39 -3.50 3.17
CA ILE A 247 -10.43 -3.51 4.26
C ILE A 247 -10.09 -4.96 4.60
N PHE A 248 -8.82 -5.33 4.45
CA PHE A 248 -8.33 -6.71 4.60
C PHE A 248 -7.23 -6.75 5.66
N SER A 249 -7.43 -7.49 6.75
CA SER A 249 -6.50 -7.50 7.88
C SER A 249 -6.59 -8.80 8.67
N GLY A 250 -5.47 -9.23 9.24
CA GLY A 250 -5.50 -10.26 10.28
C GLY A 250 -6.11 -9.74 11.57
N ASP A 251 -6.82 -10.57 12.31
CA ASP A 251 -7.32 -10.16 13.65
C ASP A 251 -6.23 -10.24 14.74
N ALA A 252 -5.09 -10.85 14.44
CA ALA A 252 -3.85 -10.81 15.24
C ALA A 252 -2.84 -9.74 14.72
N ASP A 253 -3.25 -8.86 13.80
CA ASP A 253 -2.44 -7.74 13.32
C ASP A 253 -2.30 -6.65 14.39
N SER A 254 -1.05 -6.42 14.81
CA SER A 254 -0.71 -5.41 15.83
C SER A 254 -0.89 -3.98 15.31
N VAL A 255 -0.64 -3.73 14.03
CA VAL A 255 -0.85 -2.41 13.38
C VAL A 255 -2.34 -2.12 13.31
N GLY A 256 -3.15 -3.10 12.95
CA GLY A 256 -4.62 -3.05 13.00
C GLY A 256 -5.19 -3.06 14.43
N GLN A 257 -4.32 -3.01 15.48
CA GLN A 257 -4.68 -3.03 16.88
C GLN A 257 -5.54 -4.27 17.24
N MET A 258 -5.12 -5.43 16.78
CA MET A 258 -5.85 -6.71 16.93
C MET A 258 -7.31 -6.58 16.46
N GLY A 259 -7.49 -6.05 15.25
CA GLY A 259 -8.79 -5.84 14.61
C GLY A 259 -9.59 -4.64 15.12
N LYS A 260 -9.24 -4.05 16.27
CA LYS A 260 -9.99 -2.90 16.85
C LYS A 260 -9.82 -1.63 16.01
N GLY A 261 -8.60 -1.34 15.55
CA GLY A 261 -8.28 -0.20 14.71
C GLY A 261 -8.94 -0.30 13.33
N VAL A 262 -9.00 -1.52 12.81
CA VAL A 262 -9.62 -1.86 11.52
C VAL A 262 -11.14 -1.66 11.57
N LYS A 263 -11.80 -2.21 12.60
CA LYS A 263 -13.26 -2.02 12.84
C LYS A 263 -13.62 -0.55 13.04
N LYS A 264 -12.74 0.22 13.69
CA LYS A 264 -12.92 1.66 13.85
C LYS A 264 -12.81 2.40 12.52
N LEU A 265 -11.89 1.98 11.64
CA LEU A 265 -11.72 2.52 10.30
C LEU A 265 -12.95 2.26 9.44
N ASP A 266 -13.44 1.02 9.39
CA ASP A 266 -14.67 0.62 8.71
C ASP A 266 -15.87 1.47 9.17
N LYS A 267 -16.08 1.53 10.49
CA LYS A 267 -17.16 2.35 11.09
C LYS A 267 -17.07 3.82 10.64
N MET A 268 -15.88 4.39 10.62
CA MET A 268 -15.67 5.77 10.21
C MET A 268 -16.07 5.98 8.73
N TYR A 269 -15.67 5.10 7.84
CA TYR A 269 -16.04 5.19 6.42
C TYR A 269 -17.55 5.05 6.21
N ARG A 270 -18.20 4.05 6.84
CA ARG A 270 -19.67 3.89 6.78
C ARG A 270 -20.42 5.11 7.29
N GLN A 271 -19.94 5.75 8.36
CA GLN A 271 -20.52 6.98 8.91
C GLN A 271 -20.38 8.18 7.96
N ASN A 272 -19.47 8.13 7.00
CA ASN A 272 -19.30 9.13 5.95
C ASN A 272 -19.96 8.71 4.62
N GLY A 273 -20.82 7.70 4.62
CA GLY A 273 -21.58 7.27 3.44
C GLY A 273 -20.76 6.43 2.43
N ILE A 274 -19.58 5.96 2.81
CA ILE A 274 -18.75 5.12 1.94
C ILE A 274 -19.21 3.67 2.02
N ASN A 275 -19.38 3.02 0.85
CA ASN A 275 -19.59 1.59 0.78
C ASN A 275 -18.30 0.86 1.21
N THR A 276 -18.37 0.01 2.25
CA THR A 276 -17.20 -0.71 2.76
C THR A 276 -17.43 -2.20 2.91
N GLU A 277 -16.39 -2.98 2.66
CA GLU A 277 -16.29 -4.40 3.00
C GLU A 277 -15.14 -4.59 3.98
N LEU A 278 -15.38 -5.31 5.07
CA LEU A 278 -14.37 -5.63 6.07
C LEU A 278 -14.16 -7.13 6.13
N HIS A 279 -12.94 -7.57 5.81
CA HIS A 279 -12.47 -8.94 5.91
C HIS A 279 -11.44 -9.05 7.04
N LEU A 280 -11.75 -9.85 8.06
CA LEU A 280 -10.85 -10.17 9.16
C LEU A 280 -10.51 -11.65 9.14
N TYR A 281 -9.22 -11.96 9.03
CA TYR A 281 -8.71 -13.34 8.94
C TYR A 281 -8.26 -13.81 10.32
N PRO A 282 -8.94 -14.81 10.90
CA PRO A 282 -8.68 -15.26 12.29
C PRO A 282 -7.24 -15.75 12.47
N GLY A 283 -6.53 -15.21 13.47
CA GLY A 283 -5.14 -15.57 13.77
C GLY A 283 -4.08 -15.10 12.79
N ALA A 284 -4.48 -14.56 11.63
CA ALA A 284 -3.53 -13.98 10.69
C ALA A 284 -2.95 -12.67 11.23
N ARG A 285 -1.72 -12.37 10.81
CA ARG A 285 -0.95 -11.22 11.27
C ARG A 285 -0.97 -10.10 10.23
N TYR A 286 0.00 -9.23 10.27
CA TYR A 286 0.05 -7.99 9.50
C TYR A 286 0.21 -8.16 7.98
N GLU A 287 1.16 -8.97 7.51
CA GLU A 287 1.34 -9.29 6.09
C GLU A 287 0.36 -10.38 5.66
N VAL A 288 -0.94 -10.10 5.79
CA VAL A 288 -2.02 -11.07 5.60
C VAL A 288 -2.02 -11.75 4.23
N PHE A 289 -1.47 -11.09 3.19
CA PHE A 289 -1.38 -11.61 1.82
C PHE A 289 -0.34 -12.72 1.65
N TYR A 290 0.59 -12.88 2.59
CA TYR A 290 1.57 -13.96 2.65
C TYR A 290 1.50 -14.76 3.96
N ASP A 291 0.46 -14.55 4.76
CA ASP A 291 0.20 -15.37 5.94
C ASP A 291 -0.51 -16.68 5.54
N TRP A 292 -0.82 -17.54 6.48
CA TRP A 292 -1.45 -18.83 6.26
C TRP A 292 -2.76 -18.74 5.43
N CYS A 293 -3.44 -17.62 5.45
CA CYS A 293 -4.68 -17.36 4.71
C CYS A 293 -4.44 -16.58 3.39
N GLY A 294 -3.19 -16.45 2.96
CA GLY A 294 -2.81 -15.58 1.84
C GLY A 294 -3.60 -15.84 0.57
N GLU A 295 -3.77 -17.11 0.17
CA GLU A 295 -4.55 -17.47 -1.03
C GLU A 295 -6.02 -17.01 -0.93
N GLN A 296 -6.67 -17.21 0.22
CA GLN A 296 -8.04 -16.74 0.42
C GLN A 296 -8.11 -15.22 0.41
N MET A 297 -7.17 -14.55 1.04
CA MET A 297 -7.12 -13.09 1.07
C MET A 297 -6.91 -12.49 -0.32
N GLN A 298 -5.99 -13.05 -1.12
CA GLN A 298 -5.76 -12.62 -2.49
C GLN A 298 -7.02 -12.80 -3.35
N LYS A 299 -7.74 -13.92 -3.15
CA LYS A 299 -9.03 -14.17 -3.80
C LYS A 299 -10.07 -13.14 -3.40
N ASP A 300 -10.21 -12.85 -2.11
CA ASP A 300 -11.20 -11.90 -1.60
C ASP A 300 -10.94 -10.48 -2.14
N VAL A 301 -9.67 -10.07 -2.31
CA VAL A 301 -9.31 -8.79 -2.93
C VAL A 301 -9.70 -8.75 -4.40
N ALA A 302 -9.43 -9.82 -5.15
CA ALA A 302 -9.84 -9.91 -6.55
C ALA A 302 -11.36 -9.90 -6.69
N ASP A 303 -12.07 -10.68 -5.87
CA ASP A 303 -13.53 -10.72 -5.85
C ASP A 303 -14.15 -9.37 -5.44
N PHE A 304 -13.48 -8.61 -4.58
CA PHE A 304 -13.90 -7.26 -4.23
C PHE A 304 -13.85 -6.34 -5.46
N PHE A 305 -12.74 -6.32 -6.20
CA PHE A 305 -12.61 -5.50 -7.40
C PHE A 305 -13.56 -5.96 -8.52
N ASP A 306 -13.81 -7.26 -8.67
CA ASP A 306 -14.72 -7.82 -9.68
C ASP A 306 -16.13 -7.23 -9.60
N LYS A 307 -16.61 -6.88 -8.42
CA LYS A 307 -17.93 -6.26 -8.21
C LYS A 307 -18.11 -4.93 -8.95
N PHE A 308 -17.01 -4.22 -9.18
CA PHE A 308 -17.03 -2.90 -9.82
C PHE A 308 -16.80 -2.99 -11.34
N ILE A 309 -16.33 -4.12 -11.85
CA ILE A 309 -16.27 -4.40 -13.28
C ILE A 309 -17.66 -4.80 -13.80
N ILE A 310 -18.37 -5.67 -13.09
CA ILE A 310 -19.68 -6.21 -13.51
C ILE A 310 -20.75 -5.11 -13.60
N TYR A 311 -20.70 -4.09 -12.76
CA TYR A 311 -21.68 -3.00 -12.79
C TYR A 311 -21.62 -2.16 -14.07
N GLU A 312 -20.46 -1.99 -14.70
CA GLU A 312 -20.35 -1.27 -15.97
C GLU A 312 -20.91 -2.09 -17.15
N GLN A 313 -20.76 -3.40 -17.16
CA GLN A 313 -21.31 -4.29 -18.19
C GLN A 313 -22.85 -4.38 -18.12
N THR A 314 -23.41 -4.47 -16.92
CA THR A 314 -24.89 -4.58 -16.76
C THR A 314 -25.60 -3.28 -17.18
N SER A 315 -25.01 -2.12 -16.98
CA SER A 315 -25.60 -0.84 -17.39
C SER A 315 -25.60 -0.63 -18.91
N ILE A 316 -24.70 -1.29 -19.65
CA ILE A 316 -24.66 -1.24 -21.13
C ILE A 316 -25.67 -2.23 -21.72
N ASP A 317 -25.79 -3.42 -21.16
CA ASP A 317 -26.73 -4.45 -21.62
C ASP A 317 -28.21 -4.08 -21.34
N ASP A 318 -28.49 -3.31 -20.27
CA ASP A 318 -29.83 -2.80 -19.96
C ASP A 318 -30.24 -1.58 -20.81
N LEU A 319 -29.27 -0.88 -21.43
CA LEU A 319 -29.53 0.20 -22.38
C LEU A 319 -29.78 -0.29 -23.82
N CYS A 320 -29.52 -1.58 -24.08
CA CYS A 320 -29.71 -2.22 -25.39
C CYS A 320 -30.99 -3.07 -25.48
N LYS A 321 -31.82 -3.10 -24.43
CA LYS A 321 -33.15 -3.73 -24.42
C LYS A 321 -34.26 -2.67 -24.43
#